data_952dfbc4ac53c10f69963cea6961415a
#
_entry.id   952dfbc4ac53c10f69963cea6961415a
#
_cell.length_a   1.000
_cell.length_b   1.000
_cell.length_c   1.000
_cell.angle_alpha   90.00
_cell.angle_beta   90.00
_cell.angle_gamma   90.00
#
_symmetry.space_group_name_H-M   'P 1'
#
loop_
_entity.id
_entity.type
_entity.pdbx_description
1 polymer ?
#
loop_
_entity_poly.entity_id
_entity_poly.type
_entity_poly.pdbx_seq_one_letter_code
_entity_poly.pdbx_strand_id
1 'polypeptide(L)'
;MALTRDFKETVAARVQSDPAFAQALLDEAITLFVNGEPEPAKLILRDLVNATVGFEALAEEIHKPAKSLHRMLSQSGNPTMSNISAVFAAIKRALKVEVHTQIVMA
;
A
#
# COMPACT_ATOMS: atom_id res chain seq x y z
N MET A 1 -8.79 -2.20 19.78
CA MET A 1 -7.91 -3.05 20.54
C MET A 1 -6.51 -2.46 20.60
N ALA A 2 -5.95 -2.43 21.80
CA ALA A 2 -4.63 -1.85 22.01
C ALA A 2 -3.53 -2.51 21.17
N LEU A 3 -3.58 -3.84 21.06
CA LEU A 3 -2.59 -4.59 20.32
C LEU A 3 -2.57 -4.20 18.83
N THR A 4 -3.76 -4.08 18.22
CA THR A 4 -3.85 -3.71 16.81
C THR A 4 -3.33 -2.30 16.57
N ARG A 5 -3.67 -1.39 17.47
CA ARG A 5 -3.21 0.00 17.36
C ARG A 5 -1.70 0.09 17.51
N ASP A 6 -1.15 -0.60 18.50
CA ASP A 6 0.28 -0.61 18.72
C ASP A 6 1.03 -1.20 17.52
N PHE A 7 0.48 -2.26 16.93
CA PHE A 7 1.07 -2.88 15.76
C PHE A 7 1.12 -1.90 14.58
N LYS A 8 0.02 -1.20 14.32
CA LYS A 8 -0.03 -0.22 13.23
C LYS A 8 0.96 0.92 13.44
N GLU A 9 1.06 1.41 14.67
CA GLU A 9 2.02 2.47 14.99
C GLU A 9 3.45 1.98 14.81
N THR A 10 3.73 0.74 15.17
CA THR A 10 5.05 0.14 15.01
C THR A 10 5.41 0.00 13.53
N VAL A 11 4.49 -0.47 12.71
CA VAL A 11 4.71 -0.60 11.27
C VAL A 11 4.96 0.77 10.64
N ALA A 12 4.13 1.77 11.00
CA ALA A 12 4.28 3.12 10.46
C ALA A 12 5.65 3.69 10.83
N ALA A 13 6.06 3.55 12.09
CA ALA A 13 7.35 4.04 12.54
C ALA A 13 8.49 3.34 11.79
N ARG A 14 8.37 2.03 11.57
CA ARG A 14 9.39 1.25 10.88
C ARG A 14 9.50 1.66 9.41
N VAL A 15 8.36 1.88 8.75
CA VAL A 15 8.35 2.33 7.35
C VAL A 15 9.05 3.68 7.23
N GLN A 16 8.80 4.59 8.17
CA GLN A 16 9.35 5.94 8.12
C GLN A 16 10.84 5.96 8.42
N SER A 17 11.33 5.06 9.25
CA SER A 17 12.72 5.08 9.69
C SER A 17 13.63 4.08 8.99
N ASP A 18 13.07 3.13 8.28
CA ASP A 18 13.83 2.03 7.66
C ASP A 18 13.45 1.87 6.19
N PRO A 19 14.15 2.55 5.28
CA PRO A 19 13.81 2.46 3.85
C PRO A 19 13.83 1.04 3.29
N ALA A 20 14.72 0.19 3.78
CA ALA A 20 14.77 -1.19 3.30
C ALA A 20 13.51 -1.96 3.68
N PHE A 21 12.99 -1.72 4.87
CA PHE A 21 11.75 -2.33 5.31
C PHE A 21 10.58 -1.87 4.45
N ALA A 22 10.49 -0.57 4.18
CA ALA A 22 9.42 0.00 3.35
C ALA A 22 9.47 -0.58 1.93
N GLN A 23 10.66 -0.70 1.36
CA GLN A 23 10.84 -1.28 0.04
C GLN A 23 10.40 -2.74 0.01
N ALA A 24 10.77 -3.50 1.05
CA ALA A 24 10.39 -4.91 1.14
C ALA A 24 8.88 -5.09 1.23
N LEU A 25 8.19 -4.21 1.97
CA LEU A 25 6.73 -4.26 2.06
C LEU A 25 6.08 -3.95 0.71
N LEU A 26 6.58 -2.95 0.00
CA LEU A 26 6.04 -2.60 -1.31
C LEU A 26 6.27 -3.73 -2.30
N ASP A 27 7.47 -4.30 -2.30
CA ASP A 27 7.80 -5.43 -3.15
C ASP A 27 6.85 -6.60 -2.89
N GLU A 28 6.61 -6.92 -1.63
CA GLU A 28 5.71 -8.01 -1.26
C GLU A 28 4.28 -7.73 -1.71
N ALA A 29 3.79 -6.51 -1.53
CA ALA A 29 2.44 -6.14 -1.96
C ALA A 29 2.28 -6.32 -3.47
N ILE A 30 3.24 -5.85 -4.25
CA ILE A 30 3.20 -5.96 -5.70
C ILE A 30 3.24 -7.43 -6.12
N THR A 31 4.13 -8.21 -5.52
CA THR A 31 4.29 -9.63 -5.82
C THR A 31 3.00 -10.40 -5.52
N LEU A 32 2.40 -10.17 -4.36
CA LEU A 32 1.14 -10.81 -4.00
C LEU A 32 0.02 -10.43 -4.97
N PHE A 33 -0.07 -9.15 -5.30
CA PHE A 33 -1.11 -8.67 -6.19
C PHE A 33 -1.01 -9.32 -7.57
N VAL A 34 0.19 -9.36 -8.14
CA VAL A 34 0.43 -9.93 -9.46
C VAL A 34 0.24 -11.44 -9.45
N ASN A 35 0.56 -12.10 -8.34
CA ASN A 35 0.43 -13.56 -8.23
C ASN A 35 -0.98 -14.03 -7.84
N GLY A 36 -1.95 -13.12 -7.88
CA GLY A 36 -3.35 -13.50 -7.69
C GLY A 36 -3.79 -13.55 -6.24
N GLU A 37 -3.10 -12.87 -5.35
CA GLU A 37 -3.44 -12.80 -3.94
C GLU A 37 -3.71 -11.36 -3.53
N PRO A 38 -4.82 -10.76 -4.02
CA PRO A 38 -5.10 -9.34 -3.75
C PRO A 38 -5.45 -9.03 -2.30
N GLU A 39 -5.99 -10.01 -1.55
CA GLU A 39 -6.42 -9.74 -0.18
C GLU A 39 -5.24 -9.36 0.73
N PRO A 40 -4.19 -10.19 0.87
CA PRO A 40 -3.05 -9.76 1.68
C PRO A 40 -2.32 -8.55 1.08
N ALA A 41 -2.31 -8.40 -0.25
CA ALA A 41 -1.70 -7.23 -0.87
C ALA A 41 -2.39 -5.94 -0.43
N LYS A 42 -3.73 -5.94 -0.37
CA LYS A 42 -4.49 -4.77 0.07
C LYS A 42 -4.17 -4.39 1.52
N LEU A 43 -3.98 -5.37 2.39
CA LEU A 43 -3.62 -5.10 3.78
C LEU A 43 -2.28 -4.37 3.87
N ILE A 44 -1.30 -4.84 3.11
CA ILE A 44 0.01 -4.19 3.10
C ILE A 44 -0.10 -2.77 2.52
N LEU A 45 -0.88 -2.59 1.46
CA LEU A 45 -1.07 -1.27 0.87
C LEU A 45 -1.71 -0.29 1.85
N ARG A 46 -2.69 -0.75 2.63
CA ARG A 46 -3.30 0.11 3.65
C ARG A 46 -2.26 0.60 4.65
N ASP A 47 -1.41 -0.30 5.12
CA ASP A 47 -0.36 0.05 6.07
C ASP A 47 0.64 1.02 5.44
N LEU A 48 1.01 0.79 4.18
CA LEU A 48 1.93 1.69 3.48
C LEU A 48 1.32 3.07 3.24
N VAL A 49 0.04 3.14 2.87
CA VAL A 49 -0.62 4.43 2.69
C VAL A 49 -0.64 5.20 4.01
N ASN A 50 -1.03 4.53 5.10
CA ASN A 50 -1.05 5.16 6.42
C ASN A 50 0.33 5.68 6.83
N ALA A 51 1.38 4.94 6.49
CA ALA A 51 2.73 5.27 6.94
C ALA A 51 3.42 6.29 6.04
N THR A 52 2.93 6.53 4.85
CA THR A 52 3.58 7.40 3.86
C THR A 52 2.74 8.64 3.56
N VAL A 53 1.90 8.57 2.54
CA VAL A 53 1.16 9.74 2.07
C VAL A 53 -0.07 10.04 2.94
N GLY A 54 -0.68 9.02 3.53
CA GLY A 54 -1.93 9.17 4.27
C GLY A 54 -3.14 9.16 3.36
N PHE A 55 -4.28 8.71 3.90
CA PHE A 55 -5.49 8.55 3.08
C PHE A 55 -6.06 9.89 2.62
N GLU A 56 -5.98 10.93 3.45
CA GLU A 56 -6.52 12.23 3.08
C GLU A 56 -5.77 12.84 1.90
N ALA A 57 -4.43 12.84 1.96
CA ALA A 57 -3.62 13.38 0.88
C ALA A 57 -3.75 12.56 -0.39
N LEU A 58 -3.81 11.23 -0.24
CA LEU A 58 -4.01 10.34 -1.38
C LEU A 58 -5.36 10.61 -2.05
N ALA A 59 -6.41 10.84 -1.25
CA ALA A 59 -7.73 11.14 -1.77
C ALA A 59 -7.72 12.40 -2.64
N GLU A 60 -7.04 13.45 -2.18
CA GLU A 60 -6.90 14.66 -2.97
C GLU A 60 -6.12 14.41 -4.25
N GLU A 61 -5.04 13.64 -4.18
CA GLU A 61 -4.18 13.38 -5.31
C GLU A 61 -4.89 12.64 -6.43
N ILE A 62 -5.70 11.65 -6.09
CA ILE A 62 -6.39 10.84 -7.10
C ILE A 62 -7.84 11.23 -7.31
N HIS A 63 -8.28 12.32 -6.69
CA HIS A 63 -9.63 12.88 -6.85
C HIS A 63 -10.73 11.89 -6.47
N LYS A 64 -10.55 11.22 -5.34
CA LYS A 64 -11.53 10.28 -4.78
C LYS A 64 -11.74 10.60 -3.30
N PRO A 65 -12.94 10.38 -2.76
CA PRO A 65 -13.14 10.56 -1.33
C PRO A 65 -12.29 9.56 -0.53
N ALA A 66 -11.77 9.99 0.62
CA ALA A 66 -10.97 9.11 1.48
C ALA A 66 -11.76 7.85 1.87
N LYS A 67 -13.06 7.99 2.08
CA LYS A 67 -13.94 6.88 2.40
C LYS A 67 -13.93 5.81 1.30
N SER A 68 -13.90 6.25 0.04
CA SER A 68 -13.82 5.32 -1.10
C SER A 68 -12.50 4.57 -1.11
N LEU A 69 -11.41 5.25 -0.76
CA LEU A 69 -10.09 4.62 -0.70
C LEU A 69 -10.03 3.57 0.40
N HIS A 70 -10.59 3.87 1.57
CA HIS A 70 -10.66 2.89 2.65
C HIS A 70 -11.45 1.65 2.23
N ARG A 71 -12.57 1.86 1.55
CA ARG A 71 -13.41 0.76 1.06
C ARG A 71 -12.66 -0.06 0.01
N MET A 72 -11.98 0.62 -0.90
CA MET A 72 -11.24 0.01 -2.00
C MET A 72 -10.16 -0.95 -1.48
N LEU A 73 -9.49 -0.57 -0.41
CA LEU A 73 -8.42 -1.38 0.19
C LEU A 73 -8.89 -2.25 1.34
N SER A 74 -10.22 -2.34 1.56
CA SER A 74 -10.77 -3.23 2.56
C SER A 74 -10.83 -4.66 2.01
N GLN A 75 -11.10 -5.61 2.89
CA GLN A 75 -11.18 -7.02 2.52
C GLN A 75 -12.19 -7.27 1.41
N SER A 76 -13.34 -6.59 1.48
CA SER A 76 -14.40 -6.76 0.48
C SER A 76 -14.27 -5.80 -0.70
N GLY A 77 -13.30 -4.91 -0.67
CA GLY A 77 -13.08 -3.93 -1.73
C GLY A 77 -12.57 -4.57 -3.01
N ASN A 78 -12.91 -3.93 -4.14
CA ASN A 78 -12.49 -4.42 -5.43
C ASN A 78 -12.10 -3.23 -6.30
N PRO A 79 -10.89 -2.68 -6.09
CA PRO A 79 -10.46 -1.50 -6.83
C PRO A 79 -10.27 -1.79 -8.31
N THR A 80 -10.53 -0.78 -9.15
CA THR A 80 -10.21 -0.88 -10.57
C THR A 80 -8.70 -0.85 -10.76
N MET A 81 -8.24 -1.30 -11.92
CA MET A 81 -6.81 -1.24 -12.22
C MET A 81 -6.29 0.19 -12.19
N SER A 82 -7.06 1.14 -12.68
CA SER A 82 -6.67 2.55 -12.64
C SER A 82 -6.48 3.04 -11.21
N ASN A 83 -7.40 2.69 -10.33
CA ASN A 83 -7.33 3.13 -8.94
C ASN A 83 -6.16 2.47 -8.21
N ILE A 84 -5.97 1.17 -8.39
CA ILE A 84 -4.86 0.48 -7.72
C ILE A 84 -3.51 0.97 -8.25
N SER A 85 -3.43 1.25 -9.56
CA SER A 85 -2.23 1.82 -10.15
C SER A 85 -1.90 3.18 -9.54
N ALA A 86 -2.92 4.01 -9.33
CA ALA A 86 -2.74 5.33 -8.71
C ALA A 86 -2.22 5.21 -7.28
N VAL A 87 -2.72 4.23 -6.53
CA VAL A 87 -2.26 3.97 -5.16
C VAL A 87 -0.78 3.56 -5.16
N PHE A 88 -0.41 2.60 -6.00
CA PHE A 88 0.99 2.18 -6.11
C PHE A 88 1.89 3.35 -6.50
N ALA A 89 1.46 4.16 -7.47
CA ALA A 89 2.24 5.31 -7.93
C ALA A 89 2.47 6.32 -6.82
N ALA A 90 1.46 6.58 -6.00
CA ALA A 90 1.58 7.51 -4.88
C ALA A 90 2.56 7.00 -3.82
N ILE A 91 2.48 5.71 -3.49
CA ILE A 91 3.41 5.12 -2.52
C ILE A 91 4.84 5.15 -3.06
N LYS A 92 5.00 4.80 -4.33
CA LYS A 92 6.31 4.82 -4.99
C LYS A 92 6.93 6.22 -4.91
N ARG A 93 6.15 7.26 -5.18
CA ARG A 93 6.65 8.64 -5.09
C ARG A 93 7.02 9.00 -3.65
N ALA A 94 6.18 8.61 -2.70
CA ALA A 94 6.43 8.91 -1.29
C ALA A 94 7.71 8.24 -0.78
N LEU A 95 7.98 7.03 -1.24
CA LEU A 95 9.18 6.27 -0.85
C LEU A 95 10.40 6.64 -1.70
N LYS A 96 10.21 7.38 -2.79
CA LYS A 96 11.28 7.79 -3.71
C LYS A 96 12.01 6.59 -4.29
N VAL A 97 11.23 5.61 -4.75
CA VAL A 97 11.76 4.37 -5.34
C VAL A 97 11.22 4.16 -6.74
N GLU A 98 11.87 3.30 -7.49
CA GLU A 98 11.37 2.79 -8.75
C GLU A 98 11.09 1.31 -8.61
N VAL A 99 10.13 0.82 -9.39
CA VAL A 99 9.75 -0.58 -9.36
C VAL A 99 10.26 -1.24 -10.64
N HIS A 100 11.04 -2.29 -10.46
CA HIS A 100 11.49 -3.12 -11.57
C HIS A 100 11.01 -4.54 -11.30
N THR A 101 10.45 -5.18 -12.32
CA THR A 101 9.94 -6.53 -12.18
C THR A 101 10.85 -7.52 -12.88
N GLN A 102 10.84 -8.74 -12.38
CA GLN A 102 11.57 -9.84 -12.98
C GLN A 102 10.67 -11.06 -12.99
N ILE A 103 10.53 -11.65 -14.16
CA ILE A 103 9.72 -12.85 -14.34
C ILE A 103 10.67 -14.05 -14.39
N VAL A 104 10.37 -15.05 -13.60
CA VAL A 104 11.18 -16.26 -13.53
C VAL A 104 10.32 -17.46 -13.87
N MET A 105 10.97 -18.53 -14.31
CA MET A 105 10.28 -19.80 -14.58
C MET A 105 9.73 -20.36 -13.28
N ALA A 106 8.51 -20.85 -13.34
CA ALA A 106 7.87 -21.43 -12.16
C ALA A 106 8.54 -22.75 -11.77
#